data_2124236b4a72730ec30d06fd24ed20e5
#
_entry.id   2124236b4a72730ec30d06fd24ed20e5
#
_cell.length_a   1.000
_cell.length_b   1.000
_cell.length_c   1.000
_cell.angle_alpha   90.00
_cell.angle_beta   90.00
_cell.angle_gamma   90.00
#
_symmetry.space_group_name_H-M   'P 1'
#
loop_
_entity.id
_entity.type
_entity.pdbx_description
1 polymer ?
#
loop_
_entity_poly.entity_id
_entity_poly.type
_entity_poly.pdbx_seq_one_letter_code
_entity_poly.pdbx_strand_id
1 'polypeptide(L)'
;MFSRRGSASDAGIHGEEADKDEPIVTLSISNDRELQWRVYPLGSQNGTTNWGHETPFDHWWHAAVVNNGTMTKMYVDGSEVARNPAEKAHGLTTLNKPWMLGGFEYGGKLDQIFYGSIGDVRIVDRAISPEEFMFRPDLNSTTGK
;
A
#
# COMPACT_ATOMS: atom_id res chain seq x y z
N MET A 1 -7.53 -3.90 -0.35
CA MET A 1 -6.43 -4.84 -0.21
C MET A 1 -5.70 -4.66 1.10
N PHE A 2 -5.11 -3.51 1.39
CA PHE A 2 -4.47 -3.20 2.66
C PHE A 2 -4.63 -1.70 2.94
N SER A 3 -5.07 -1.32 4.13
CA SER A 3 -5.31 0.08 4.46
C SER A 3 -5.07 0.38 5.93
N ARG A 4 -4.77 1.62 6.24
CA ARG A 4 -4.69 2.17 7.59
C ARG A 4 -5.83 3.14 7.81
N ARG A 5 -6.65 2.89 8.83
CA ARG A 5 -7.68 3.80 9.26
C ARG A 5 -7.09 4.99 10.05
N GLY A 6 -7.75 6.12 9.98
CA GLY A 6 -7.40 7.32 10.73
C GLY A 6 -7.75 8.58 9.96
N SER A 7 -7.57 9.72 10.59
CA SER A 7 -7.65 11.03 9.92
C SER A 7 -6.29 11.44 9.36
N ALA A 8 -6.25 12.37 8.45
CA ALA A 8 -5.01 12.89 7.89
C ALA A 8 -4.14 13.62 8.93
N SER A 9 -4.75 14.25 9.93
CA SER A 9 -4.03 14.86 11.06
C SER A 9 -3.25 13.81 11.88
N ASP A 10 -3.76 12.60 12.00
CA ASP A 10 -3.05 11.49 12.66
C ASP A 10 -1.76 11.11 11.92
N ALA A 11 -1.69 11.36 10.62
CA ALA A 11 -0.50 11.13 9.80
C ALA A 11 0.40 12.37 9.69
N GLY A 12 0.10 13.45 10.40
CA GLY A 12 0.84 14.71 10.32
C GLY A 12 0.52 15.53 9.08
N ILE A 13 -0.54 15.20 8.35
CA ILE A 13 -1.02 15.94 7.19
C ILE A 13 -2.11 16.91 7.68
N HIS A 14 -1.92 18.21 7.47
CA HIS A 14 -2.85 19.26 7.91
C HIS A 14 -3.38 20.04 6.72
N GLY A 15 -4.66 20.41 6.78
CA GLY A 15 -5.35 21.18 5.76
C GLY A 15 -6.88 21.12 5.96
N GLU A 16 -7.63 21.80 5.11
CA GLU A 16 -9.09 21.87 5.24
C GLU A 16 -9.80 20.51 5.16
N GLU A 17 -9.18 19.54 4.51
CA GLU A 17 -9.71 18.17 4.37
C GLU A 17 -8.97 17.14 5.24
N ALA A 18 -8.01 17.59 6.02
CA ALA A 18 -7.08 16.72 6.74
C ALA A 18 -7.75 15.84 7.80
N ASP A 19 -8.85 16.29 8.37
CA ASP A 19 -9.51 15.63 9.51
C ASP A 19 -10.71 14.76 9.12
N LYS A 20 -10.89 14.50 7.83
CA LYS A 20 -11.89 13.52 7.37
C LYS A 20 -11.50 12.11 7.83
N ASP A 21 -12.50 11.36 8.29
CA ASP A 21 -12.33 9.94 8.67
C ASP A 21 -12.26 9.06 7.42
N GLU A 22 -11.12 9.11 6.76
CA GLU A 22 -10.79 8.35 5.56
C GLU A 22 -9.59 7.44 5.83
N PRO A 23 -9.39 6.38 5.08
CA PRO A 23 -8.13 5.65 5.17
C PRO A 23 -6.97 6.59 4.80
N ILE A 24 -6.03 6.77 5.73
CA ILE A 24 -4.88 7.65 5.50
C ILE A 24 -3.90 7.08 4.49
N VAL A 25 -3.91 5.78 4.33
CA VAL A 25 -3.06 5.09 3.36
C VAL A 25 -3.70 3.79 2.88
N THR A 26 -3.54 3.51 1.59
CA THR A 26 -3.98 2.25 0.98
C THR A 26 -2.91 1.68 0.06
N LEU A 27 -2.77 0.36 0.07
CA LEU A 27 -2.20 -0.43 -1.02
C LEU A 27 -3.34 -1.18 -1.68
N SER A 28 -3.66 -0.85 -2.92
CA SER A 28 -4.87 -1.31 -3.60
C SER A 28 -4.61 -1.60 -5.08
N ILE A 29 -5.61 -2.17 -5.73
CA ILE A 29 -5.68 -2.21 -7.18
C ILE A 29 -6.63 -1.11 -7.62
N SER A 30 -6.19 -0.26 -8.55
CA SER A 30 -6.98 0.83 -9.11
C SER A 30 -8.09 0.32 -10.04
N ASN A 31 -8.95 1.22 -10.52
CA ASN A 31 -9.96 0.89 -11.52
C ASN A 31 -9.35 0.43 -12.86
N ASP A 32 -8.13 0.90 -13.14
CA ASP A 32 -7.35 0.48 -14.32
C ASP A 32 -6.57 -0.82 -14.07
N ARG A 33 -6.86 -1.50 -12.95
CA ARG A 33 -6.22 -2.75 -12.52
C ARG A 33 -4.72 -2.63 -12.25
N GLU A 34 -4.25 -1.44 -11.93
CA GLU A 34 -2.86 -1.17 -11.58
C GLU A 34 -2.63 -1.24 -10.07
N LEU A 35 -1.50 -1.77 -9.65
CA LEU A 35 -1.09 -1.73 -8.24
C LEU A 35 -0.79 -0.28 -7.85
N GLN A 36 -1.43 0.19 -6.78
CA GLN A 36 -1.36 1.57 -6.33
C GLN A 36 -1.15 1.66 -4.83
N TRP A 37 -0.18 2.47 -4.42
CA TRP A 37 -0.06 3.01 -3.07
C TRP A 37 -0.57 4.43 -3.06
N ARG A 38 -1.43 4.76 -2.12
CA ARG A 38 -1.98 6.10 -1.99
C ARG A 38 -2.01 6.58 -0.55
N VAL A 39 -1.64 7.84 -0.37
CA VAL A 39 -1.75 8.58 0.90
C VAL A 39 -2.82 9.65 0.75
N TYR A 40 -3.78 9.68 1.64
CA TYR A 40 -4.87 10.66 1.66
C TYR A 40 -4.59 11.76 2.69
N PRO A 41 -5.08 12.99 2.49
CA PRO A 41 -5.84 13.51 1.34
C PRO A 41 -4.97 14.09 0.23
N LEU A 42 -3.70 13.72 0.13
CA LEU A 42 -2.79 14.25 -0.88
C LEU A 42 -3.36 14.05 -2.29
N GLY A 43 -3.20 15.06 -3.14
CA GLY A 43 -3.57 14.98 -4.55
C GLY A 43 -2.82 13.85 -5.28
N SER A 44 -3.36 13.42 -6.42
CA SER A 44 -2.84 12.26 -7.16
C SER A 44 -1.35 12.34 -7.48
N GLN A 45 -0.83 13.52 -7.81
CA GLN A 45 0.60 13.68 -8.13
C GLN A 45 1.51 13.51 -6.90
N ASN A 46 1.03 13.91 -5.73
CA ASN A 46 1.83 13.94 -4.51
C ASN A 46 1.63 12.69 -3.65
N GLY A 47 0.43 12.13 -3.68
CA GLY A 47 0.04 11.04 -2.76
C GLY A 47 -0.12 9.67 -3.43
N THR A 48 0.17 9.54 -4.73
CA THR A 48 0.00 8.27 -5.43
C THR A 48 1.31 7.77 -6.01
N THR A 49 1.65 6.54 -5.69
CA THR A 49 2.71 5.78 -6.36
C THR A 49 2.05 4.60 -7.05
N ASN A 50 2.14 4.53 -8.35
CA ASN A 50 1.39 3.61 -9.19
C ASN A 50 2.32 2.83 -10.12
N TRP A 51 2.09 1.51 -10.21
CA TRP A 51 2.73 0.69 -11.21
C TRP A 51 1.86 0.68 -12.47
N GLY A 52 2.16 1.52 -13.46
CA GLY A 52 1.37 1.77 -14.67
C GLY A 52 1.21 0.57 -15.61
N HIS A 53 1.01 -0.62 -15.07
CA HIS A 53 0.75 -1.86 -15.79
C HIS A 53 -0.41 -2.60 -15.15
N GLU A 54 -1.26 -3.17 -15.99
CA GLU A 54 -2.35 -4.03 -15.56
C GLU A 54 -1.82 -5.23 -14.78
N THR A 55 -2.33 -5.45 -13.58
CA THR A 55 -1.93 -6.59 -12.76
C THR A 55 -2.51 -7.89 -13.35
N PRO A 56 -1.68 -8.92 -13.61
CA PRO A 56 -2.17 -10.19 -14.12
C PRO A 56 -3.08 -10.91 -13.11
N PHE A 57 -4.08 -11.61 -13.61
CA PHE A 57 -4.91 -12.52 -12.82
C PHE A 57 -4.21 -13.86 -12.56
N ASP A 58 -4.73 -14.59 -11.60
CA ASP A 58 -4.32 -15.97 -11.28
C ASP A 58 -2.80 -16.14 -11.08
N HIS A 59 -2.19 -15.09 -10.52
CA HIS A 59 -0.77 -15.05 -10.26
C HIS A 59 -0.48 -14.50 -8.87
N TRP A 60 0.40 -15.16 -8.14
CA TRP A 60 0.93 -14.67 -6.89
C TRP A 60 2.16 -13.80 -7.15
N TRP A 61 2.20 -12.67 -6.50
CA TRP A 61 3.35 -11.77 -6.51
C TRP A 61 3.54 -11.11 -5.16
N HIS A 62 4.76 -10.78 -4.89
CA HIS A 62 5.13 -10.02 -3.72
C HIS A 62 5.10 -8.53 -4.06
N ALA A 63 4.32 -7.76 -3.33
CA ALA A 63 4.30 -6.30 -3.43
C ALA A 63 4.90 -5.68 -2.18
N ALA A 64 5.83 -4.75 -2.35
CA ALA A 64 6.39 -3.99 -1.25
C ALA A 64 6.35 -2.49 -1.54
N VAL A 65 6.10 -1.70 -0.50
CA VAL A 65 6.18 -0.24 -0.54
C VAL A 65 7.17 0.21 0.52
N VAL A 66 8.15 0.98 0.11
CA VAL A 66 9.22 1.49 0.97
C VAL A 66 9.24 3.01 0.89
N ASN A 67 9.07 3.68 2.03
CA ASN A 67 9.28 5.11 2.15
C ASN A 67 10.55 5.35 2.99
N ASN A 68 11.53 6.05 2.42
CA ASN A 68 12.82 6.31 3.07
C ASN A 68 12.95 7.73 3.65
N GLY A 69 11.85 8.46 3.73
CA GLY A 69 11.81 9.84 4.22
C GLY A 69 11.96 10.90 3.12
N THR A 70 12.34 10.53 1.92
CA THR A 70 12.50 11.44 0.77
C THR A 70 11.67 11.04 -0.43
N MET A 71 11.35 9.78 -0.57
CA MET A 71 10.49 9.26 -1.64
C MET A 71 9.86 7.92 -1.24
N THR A 72 8.75 7.63 -1.89
CA THR A 72 8.12 6.31 -1.85
C THR A 72 8.54 5.52 -3.08
N LYS A 73 8.92 4.27 -2.86
CA LYS A 73 9.25 3.30 -3.90
C LYS A 73 8.34 2.09 -3.79
N MET A 74 7.94 1.58 -4.92
CA MET A 74 7.14 0.36 -5.04
C MET A 74 7.95 -0.74 -5.74
N TYR A 75 7.82 -1.94 -5.21
CA TYR A 75 8.50 -3.13 -5.73
C TYR A 75 7.49 -4.22 -5.99
N VAL A 76 7.71 -4.95 -7.07
CA VAL A 76 7.00 -6.19 -7.39
C VAL A 76 8.04 -7.28 -7.61
N ASP A 77 7.90 -8.38 -6.87
CA ASP A 77 8.83 -9.52 -6.89
C ASP A 77 10.31 -9.09 -6.73
N GLY A 78 10.55 -8.10 -5.85
CA GLY A 78 11.88 -7.56 -5.56
C GLY A 78 12.40 -6.50 -6.54
N SER A 79 11.74 -6.29 -7.67
CA SER A 79 12.12 -5.29 -8.67
C SER A 79 11.43 -3.96 -8.41
N GLU A 80 12.17 -2.84 -8.42
CA GLU A 80 11.57 -1.49 -8.34
C GLU A 80 10.76 -1.21 -9.59
N VAL A 81 9.46 -0.98 -9.44
CA VAL A 81 8.51 -0.76 -10.54
C VAL A 81 7.95 0.65 -10.59
N ALA A 82 7.98 1.37 -9.49
CA ALA A 82 7.53 2.76 -9.41
C ALA A 82 8.22 3.51 -8.29
N ARG A 83 8.26 4.84 -8.40
CA ARG A 83 8.76 5.74 -7.36
C ARG A 83 8.02 7.07 -7.40
N ASN A 84 7.82 7.67 -6.22
CA ASN A 84 7.24 8.99 -6.08
C ASN A 84 8.13 9.87 -5.20
N PRO A 85 8.91 10.80 -5.79
CA PRO A 85 9.76 11.72 -5.04
C PRO A 85 8.99 12.87 -4.39
N ALA A 86 7.74 13.11 -4.78
CA ALA A 86 6.90 14.17 -4.20
C ALA A 86 6.31 13.75 -2.84
N GLU A 87 6.13 12.45 -2.60
CA GLU A 87 5.66 11.91 -1.34
C GLU A 87 6.80 11.82 -0.34
N LYS A 88 7.14 12.92 0.28
CA LYS A 88 8.02 12.90 1.45
C LYS A 88 7.34 12.14 2.57
N ALA A 89 8.13 11.53 3.46
CA ALA A 89 7.67 10.75 4.58
C ALA A 89 6.54 11.43 5.38
N HIS A 90 5.33 11.17 5.00
CA HIS A 90 4.20 11.40 5.87
C HIS A 90 4.17 10.20 6.81
N GLY A 91 4.63 10.40 8.04
CA GLY A 91 4.72 9.33 9.01
C GLY A 91 3.34 8.74 9.28
N LEU A 92 3.24 7.43 9.24
CA LEU A 92 2.04 6.70 9.64
C LEU A 92 2.02 6.62 11.17
N THR A 93 1.89 7.77 11.84
CA THR A 93 1.91 7.88 13.30
C THR A 93 0.56 7.61 13.96
N THR A 94 -0.36 6.97 13.26
CA THR A 94 -1.70 6.66 13.76
C THR A 94 -1.68 5.57 14.81
N LEU A 95 -1.17 5.89 15.97
CA LEU A 95 -1.18 5.01 17.13
C LEU A 95 -2.64 4.61 17.44
N ASN A 96 -2.84 3.34 17.76
CA ASN A 96 -4.14 2.78 18.14
C ASN A 96 -5.24 2.77 17.04
N LYS A 97 -4.89 3.03 15.79
CA LYS A 97 -5.83 2.85 14.67
C LYS A 97 -5.61 1.50 14.01
N PRO A 98 -6.67 0.81 13.58
CA PRO A 98 -6.56 -0.51 12.99
C PRO A 98 -5.94 -0.48 11.59
N TRP A 99 -5.26 -1.58 11.25
CA TRP A 99 -4.97 -1.94 9.87
C TRP A 99 -6.08 -2.85 9.36
N MET A 100 -6.40 -2.72 8.10
CA MET A 100 -7.42 -3.54 7.44
C MET A 100 -6.82 -4.30 6.26
N LEU A 101 -7.20 -5.56 6.13
CA LEU A 101 -6.83 -6.40 4.98
C LEU A 101 -8.09 -6.75 4.19
N GLY A 102 -7.98 -6.78 2.86
CA GLY A 102 -9.06 -7.15 1.97
C GLY A 102 -10.07 -6.04 1.66
N GLY A 103 -9.91 -4.86 2.20
CA GLY A 103 -10.80 -3.73 1.94
C GLY A 103 -10.39 -2.49 2.72
N PHE A 104 -11.21 -1.46 2.66
CA PHE A 104 -11.10 -0.33 3.56
C PHE A 104 -12.48 0.21 3.99
N GLU A 105 -12.48 0.98 5.05
CA GLU A 105 -13.66 1.66 5.55
C GLU A 105 -13.62 3.13 5.14
N TYR A 106 -14.74 3.60 4.57
CA TYR A 106 -14.94 4.99 4.18
C TYR A 106 -16.28 5.47 4.73
N GLY A 107 -16.29 6.60 5.44
CA GLY A 107 -17.51 7.14 6.04
C GLY A 107 -18.25 6.13 6.95
N GLY A 108 -17.54 5.28 7.67
CA GLY A 108 -18.11 4.26 8.55
C GLY A 108 -18.68 3.04 7.83
N LYS A 109 -18.41 2.88 6.54
CA LYS A 109 -18.87 1.73 5.73
C LYS A 109 -17.70 1.02 5.09
N LEU A 110 -17.77 -0.31 5.07
CA LEU A 110 -16.80 -1.13 4.34
C LEU A 110 -16.96 -0.86 2.83
N ASP A 111 -15.88 -0.56 2.16
CA ASP A 111 -15.81 -0.23 0.74
C ASP A 111 -14.61 -0.91 0.08
N GLN A 112 -14.58 -0.92 -1.24
CA GLN A 112 -13.49 -1.42 -2.08
C GLN A 112 -12.90 -2.77 -1.64
N ILE A 113 -13.77 -3.76 -1.56
CA ILE A 113 -13.39 -5.12 -1.20
C ILE A 113 -12.51 -5.72 -2.28
N PHE A 114 -11.38 -6.29 -1.87
CA PHE A 114 -10.48 -7.02 -2.75
C PHE A 114 -10.96 -8.45 -2.97
N TYR A 115 -11.20 -8.79 -4.21
CA TYR A 115 -11.59 -10.13 -4.63
C TYR A 115 -10.34 -10.91 -5.04
N GLY A 116 -9.74 -11.63 -4.10
CA GLY A 116 -8.52 -12.38 -4.31
C GLY A 116 -7.97 -12.97 -3.01
N SER A 117 -6.81 -13.57 -3.09
CA SER A 117 -6.10 -14.12 -1.94
C SER A 117 -4.99 -13.15 -1.50
N ILE A 118 -4.85 -12.97 -0.19
CA ILE A 118 -3.76 -12.22 0.42
C ILE A 118 -2.96 -13.20 1.27
N GLY A 119 -1.68 -13.27 1.01
CA GLY A 119 -0.74 -14.08 1.78
C GLY A 119 -0.23 -13.34 3.01
N ASP A 120 1.01 -13.60 3.37
CA ASP A 120 1.64 -12.97 4.52
C ASP A 120 1.80 -11.46 4.34
N VAL A 121 1.58 -10.71 5.42
CA VAL A 121 1.74 -9.26 5.45
C VAL A 121 2.76 -8.90 6.52
N ARG A 122 3.74 -8.08 6.16
CA ARG A 122 4.77 -7.59 7.07
C ARG A 122 4.81 -6.06 7.01
N ILE A 123 4.82 -5.44 8.19
CA ILE A 123 5.00 -4.00 8.36
C ILE A 123 6.26 -3.80 9.20
N VAL A 124 7.12 -2.90 8.78
CA VAL A 124 8.33 -2.53 9.51
C VAL A 124 8.40 -1.01 9.66
N ASP A 125 9.06 -0.55 10.70
CA ASP A 125 9.16 0.86 11.09
C ASP A 125 10.40 1.58 10.51
N ARG A 126 11.05 0.96 9.53
CA ARG A 126 12.20 1.49 8.82
C ARG A 126 12.15 1.14 7.33
N ALA A 127 12.84 1.91 6.51
CA ALA A 127 13.10 1.49 5.15
C ALA A 127 14.03 0.26 5.15
N ILE A 128 13.64 -0.76 4.39
CA ILE A 128 14.43 -1.99 4.19
C ILE A 128 14.79 -2.14 2.72
N SER A 129 15.87 -2.84 2.45
CA SER A 129 16.31 -3.15 1.09
C SER A 129 15.58 -4.38 0.53
N PRO A 130 15.57 -4.56 -0.80
CA PRO A 130 14.91 -5.72 -1.43
C PRO A 130 15.40 -7.07 -0.91
N GLU A 131 16.65 -7.16 -0.47
CA GLU A 131 17.25 -8.39 0.09
C GLU A 131 16.65 -8.75 1.46
N GLU A 132 16.02 -7.79 2.13
CA GLU A 132 15.35 -7.97 3.41
C GLU A 132 13.84 -8.24 3.27
N PHE A 133 13.31 -8.24 2.04
CA PHE A 133 11.89 -8.49 1.78
C PHE A 133 11.51 -9.91 2.16
N MET A 134 10.21 -10.12 2.37
CA MET A 134 9.70 -11.46 2.63
C MET A 134 10.00 -12.38 1.46
N PHE A 135 10.47 -13.58 1.78
CA PHE A 135 10.66 -14.63 0.78
C PHE A 135 9.29 -15.03 0.21
N ARG A 136 9.19 -15.11 -1.10
CA ARG A 136 8.04 -15.69 -1.77
C ARG A 136 8.21 -17.20 -1.76
N PRO A 137 7.28 -17.98 -1.19
CA PRO A 137 7.30 -19.43 -1.36
C PRO A 137 7.18 -19.75 -2.85
N ASP A 138 8.04 -20.62 -3.36
CA ASP A 138 7.91 -21.16 -4.71
C ASP A 138 6.62 -22.00 -4.77
N LEU A 139 5.53 -21.36 -5.18
CA LEU A 139 4.24 -22.03 -5.39
C LEU A 139 4.27 -22.99 -6.59
N ASN A 140 5.37 -22.97 -7.37
CA ASN A 140 5.59 -23.86 -8.49
C ASN A 140 6.33 -25.16 -8.12
N SER A 141 6.67 -25.38 -6.85
CA SER A 141 7.35 -26.60 -6.40
C SER A 141 6.41 -27.78 -6.08
N THR A 142 5.15 -27.72 -6.46
CA THR A 142 4.32 -28.93 -6.55
C THR A 142 4.65 -29.70 -7.82
N THR A 143 5.90 -30.11 -7.97
CA THR A 143 6.21 -31.28 -8.79
C THR A 143 5.66 -32.48 -8.07
N GLY A 144 4.65 -33.08 -8.70
CA GLY A 144 3.97 -34.24 -8.24
C GLY A 144 4.90 -35.45 -7.91
N LYS A 145 4.44 -36.14 -6.92
CA LYS A 145 4.59 -37.61 -6.89
C LYS A 145 3.22 -38.19 -7.03
#